data_1a3256807067cb7a3fffa2105f4713dc
#
_entry.id   1a3256807067cb7a3fffa2105f4713dc
#
_cell.length_a   1.000
_cell.length_b   1.000
_cell.length_c   1.000
_cell.angle_alpha   90.00
_cell.angle_beta   90.00
_cell.angle_gamma   90.00
#
_symmetry.space_group_name_H-M   'P 1'
#
loop_
_entity.id
_entity.type
_entity.pdbx_description
1 polymer ?
#
loop_
_entity_poly.entity_id
_entity_poly.type
_entity_poly.pdbx_seq_one_letter_code
_entity_poly.pdbx_strand_id
1 'polypeptide(L)'
;VKLGLSLRKTSQALKDLYNISISHQQIANYCKTAAVCIKPFVDQYPYEKGDVFTADETYIKIRGIKTYVWLIMNAATRSIIGYQVSDNRGVGPCILAMRMAFRGLTRLPENFKFIADGYSAYPLAAMEFAKKFGKAFAFRITQVIGLTNDDAVSTEHRPFKQMIERLNRTYKASY
;
A
#
# COMPACT_ATOMS: atom_id res chain seq x y z
N VAL A 1 17.69 3.37 6.16
CA VAL A 1 16.28 3.08 5.98
C VAL A 1 15.95 1.68 6.49
N LYS A 2 16.63 0.62 6.01
CA LYS A 2 16.37 -0.78 6.42
C LYS A 2 16.54 -1.01 7.93
N LEU A 3 17.45 -0.29 8.58
CA LEU A 3 17.75 -0.42 10.02
C LEU A 3 16.88 0.49 10.91
N GLY A 4 15.94 1.26 10.33
CA GLY A 4 15.07 2.17 11.08
C GLY A 4 15.82 3.32 11.80
N LEU A 5 17.05 3.62 11.41
CA LEU A 5 17.82 4.72 11.99
C LEU A 5 17.27 6.07 11.53
N SER A 6 17.15 7.03 12.46
CA SER A 6 16.88 8.42 12.09
C SER A 6 18.05 8.99 11.28
N LEU A 7 17.81 10.06 10.50
CA LEU A 7 18.86 10.69 9.69
C LEU A 7 20.08 11.11 10.51
N ARG A 8 19.87 11.61 11.74
CA ARG A 8 20.96 11.97 12.66
C ARG A 8 21.74 10.74 13.14
N LYS A 9 21.04 9.67 13.52
CA LYS A 9 21.68 8.40 13.90
C LYS A 9 22.41 7.76 12.73
N THR A 10 21.88 7.88 11.50
CA THR A 10 22.56 7.42 10.30
C THR A 10 23.86 8.20 10.07
N SER A 11 23.85 9.52 10.20
CA SER A 11 25.03 10.37 10.10
C SER A 11 26.10 9.95 11.13
N GLN A 12 25.69 9.75 12.39
CA GLN A 12 26.58 9.30 13.44
C GLN A 12 27.16 7.91 13.16
N ALA A 13 26.33 6.95 12.77
CA ALA A 13 26.78 5.59 12.46
C ALA A 13 27.77 5.56 11.28
N LEU A 14 27.57 6.39 10.24
CA LEU A 14 28.51 6.51 9.14
C LEU A 14 29.87 7.05 9.60
N LYS A 15 29.86 8.03 10.51
CA LYS A 15 31.09 8.56 11.10
C LYS A 15 31.81 7.51 11.95
N ASP A 16 31.09 6.84 12.83
CA ASP A 16 31.67 5.93 13.82
C ASP A 16 32.17 4.63 13.20
N LEU A 17 31.45 4.08 12.22
CA LEU A 17 31.78 2.78 11.61
C LEU A 17 32.68 2.89 10.39
N TYR A 18 32.57 3.97 9.63
CA TYR A 18 33.25 4.11 8.33
C TYR A 18 34.11 5.38 8.22
N ASN A 19 34.17 6.20 9.27
CA ASN A 19 34.83 7.50 9.27
C ASN A 19 34.36 8.45 8.13
N ILE A 20 33.07 8.32 7.76
CA ILE A 20 32.45 9.13 6.71
C ILE A 20 31.63 10.25 7.36
N SER A 21 32.10 11.50 7.18
CA SER A 21 31.43 12.69 7.71
C SER A 21 30.43 13.24 6.70
N ILE A 22 29.13 12.91 6.89
CA ILE A 22 27.99 13.40 6.08
C ILE A 22 26.95 14.00 7.00
N SER A 23 26.43 15.19 6.69
CA SER A 23 25.38 15.81 7.47
C SER A 23 24.04 15.06 7.31
N HIS A 24 23.21 15.08 8.35
CA HIS A 24 21.88 14.48 8.27
C HIS A 24 21.00 15.12 7.18
N GLN A 25 21.23 16.42 6.86
CA GLN A 25 20.55 17.10 5.77
C GLN A 25 20.96 16.54 4.40
N GLN A 26 22.23 16.25 4.22
CA GLN A 26 22.73 15.65 2.98
C GLN A 26 22.21 14.22 2.80
N ILE A 27 22.12 13.45 3.88
CA ILE A 27 21.46 12.13 3.85
C ILE A 27 19.99 12.25 3.44
N ALA A 28 19.26 13.25 3.98
CA ALA A 28 17.89 13.51 3.57
C ALA A 28 17.77 13.84 2.07
N ASN A 29 18.70 14.62 1.53
CA ASN A 29 18.74 14.95 0.11
C ASN A 29 19.02 13.70 -0.75
N TYR A 30 19.95 12.84 -0.34
CA TYR A 30 20.19 11.57 -1.02
C TYR A 30 18.95 10.66 -1.02
N CYS A 31 18.24 10.57 0.11
CA CYS A 31 16.98 9.80 0.17
C CYS A 31 15.92 10.34 -0.79
N LYS A 32 15.77 11.67 -0.90
CA LYS A 32 14.84 12.30 -1.84
C LYS A 32 15.22 12.01 -3.29
N THR A 33 16.51 12.19 -3.63
CA THR A 33 17.02 11.92 -4.98
C THR A 33 16.81 10.45 -5.34
N ALA A 34 17.18 9.53 -4.44
CA ALA A 34 16.96 8.11 -4.65
C ALA A 34 15.48 7.76 -4.88
N ALA A 35 14.56 8.34 -4.10
CA ALA A 35 13.13 8.14 -4.27
C ALA A 35 12.63 8.60 -5.65
N VAL A 36 13.09 9.78 -6.11
CA VAL A 36 12.74 10.31 -7.45
C VAL A 36 13.29 9.41 -8.56
N CYS A 37 14.55 8.97 -8.44
CA CYS A 37 15.18 8.11 -9.45
C CYS A 37 14.56 6.71 -9.51
N ILE A 38 14.18 6.14 -8.37
CA ILE A 38 13.65 4.77 -8.28
C ILE A 38 12.16 4.71 -8.64
N LYS A 39 11.40 5.79 -8.37
CA LYS A 39 9.95 5.82 -8.58
C LYS A 39 9.49 5.33 -9.96
N PRO A 40 10.05 5.77 -11.11
CA PRO A 40 9.63 5.30 -12.43
C PRO A 40 9.79 3.79 -12.60
N PHE A 41 10.86 3.21 -12.06
CA PHE A 41 11.10 1.77 -12.12
C PHE A 41 10.10 0.99 -11.27
N VAL A 42 9.82 1.45 -10.05
CA VAL A 42 8.81 0.84 -9.17
C VAL A 42 7.42 0.93 -9.78
N ASP A 43 7.06 2.10 -10.32
CA ASP A 43 5.73 2.31 -10.90
C ASP A 43 5.49 1.50 -12.18
N GLN A 44 6.55 1.16 -12.91
CA GLN A 44 6.46 0.38 -14.17
C GLN A 44 6.81 -1.10 -13.97
N TYR A 45 7.30 -1.48 -12.81
CA TYR A 45 7.70 -2.87 -12.55
C TYR A 45 6.53 -3.83 -12.78
N PRO A 46 6.73 -4.91 -13.55
CA PRO A 46 5.68 -5.87 -13.86
C PRO A 46 5.47 -6.84 -12.67
N TYR A 47 4.93 -6.32 -11.57
CA TYR A 47 4.63 -7.14 -10.41
C TYR A 47 3.75 -8.33 -10.78
N GLU A 48 4.09 -9.50 -10.26
CA GLU A 48 3.26 -10.68 -10.37
C GLU A 48 1.88 -10.41 -9.75
N LYS A 49 0.83 -10.76 -10.50
CA LYS A 49 -0.57 -10.61 -10.10
C LYS A 49 -1.09 -11.96 -9.64
N GLY A 50 -1.30 -12.13 -8.37
CA GLY A 50 -1.98 -13.31 -7.83
C GLY A 50 -3.50 -13.18 -7.86
N ASP A 51 -4.16 -14.13 -7.25
CA ASP A 51 -5.63 -14.21 -7.20
C ASP A 51 -6.21 -13.47 -5.99
N VAL A 52 -5.39 -13.15 -4.99
CA VAL A 52 -5.84 -12.52 -3.75
C VAL A 52 -5.13 -11.21 -3.53
N PHE A 53 -5.91 -10.13 -3.54
CA PHE A 53 -5.44 -8.80 -3.17
C PHE A 53 -5.98 -8.41 -1.80
N THR A 54 -5.16 -7.78 -0.99
CA THR A 54 -5.60 -7.18 0.26
C THR A 54 -5.31 -5.68 0.25
N ALA A 55 -6.28 -4.90 0.73
CA ALA A 55 -6.20 -3.46 0.74
C ALA A 55 -6.49 -2.87 2.12
N ASP A 56 -5.81 -1.81 2.42
CA ASP A 56 -6.04 -1.01 3.62
C ASP A 56 -5.58 0.42 3.35
N GLU A 57 -6.15 1.38 4.08
CA GLU A 57 -5.64 2.73 4.06
C GLU A 57 -5.13 3.12 5.44
N THR A 58 -4.12 3.96 5.42
CA THR A 58 -3.55 4.56 6.62
C THR A 58 -3.41 6.07 6.41
N TYR A 59 -3.01 6.80 7.43
CA TYR A 59 -2.71 8.21 7.27
C TYR A 59 -1.37 8.56 7.92
N ILE A 60 -0.73 9.55 7.35
CA ILE A 60 0.44 10.24 7.88
C ILE A 60 0.14 11.74 7.95
N LYS A 61 0.92 12.47 8.73
CA LYS A 61 0.86 13.93 8.74
C LYS A 61 2.03 14.49 7.95
N ILE A 62 1.75 15.19 6.87
CA ILE A 62 2.75 15.91 6.07
C ILE A 62 2.58 17.40 6.36
N ARG A 63 3.56 18.02 7.02
CA ARG A 63 3.50 19.43 7.45
C ARG A 63 2.24 19.76 8.26
N GLY A 64 1.81 18.85 9.12
CA GLY A 64 0.59 18.97 9.92
C GLY A 64 -0.71 18.60 9.21
N ILE A 65 -0.70 18.44 7.90
CA ILE A 65 -1.87 18.07 7.10
C ILE A 65 -2.01 16.54 7.10
N LYS A 66 -3.21 16.06 7.42
CA LYS A 66 -3.55 14.64 7.37
C LYS A 66 -3.61 14.18 5.91
N THR A 67 -2.76 13.24 5.55
CA THR A 67 -2.63 12.69 4.20
C THR A 67 -2.86 11.18 4.25
N TYR A 68 -3.78 10.67 3.45
CA TYR A 68 -4.13 9.26 3.38
C TYR A 68 -3.22 8.53 2.39
N VAL A 69 -2.84 7.33 2.76
CA VAL A 69 -2.05 6.41 1.93
C VAL A 69 -2.87 5.14 1.76
N TRP A 70 -3.34 4.93 0.54
CA TRP A 70 -4.03 3.72 0.12
C TRP A 70 -3.01 2.70 -0.36
N LEU A 71 -3.08 1.49 0.12
CA LEU A 71 -2.16 0.41 -0.23
C LEU A 71 -2.94 -0.81 -0.68
N ILE A 72 -2.54 -1.40 -1.80
CA ILE A 72 -3.04 -2.68 -2.29
C ILE A 72 -1.87 -3.63 -2.45
N MET A 73 -1.96 -4.78 -1.84
CA MET A 73 -0.91 -5.78 -1.80
C MET A 73 -1.39 -7.10 -2.41
N ASN A 74 -0.54 -7.73 -3.22
CA ASN A 74 -0.71 -9.13 -3.58
C ASN A 74 -0.39 -10.00 -2.35
N ALA A 75 -1.36 -10.79 -1.89
CA ALA A 75 -1.23 -11.56 -0.67
C ALA A 75 -0.20 -12.70 -0.79
N ALA A 76 -0.02 -13.28 -1.97
CA ALA A 76 0.93 -14.36 -2.21
C ALA A 76 2.39 -13.89 -2.13
N THR A 77 2.72 -12.82 -2.86
CA THR A 77 4.10 -12.30 -2.94
C THR A 77 4.39 -11.23 -1.89
N ARG A 78 3.37 -10.71 -1.21
CA ARG A 78 3.44 -9.56 -0.28
C ARG A 78 3.98 -8.29 -0.92
N SER A 79 3.89 -8.18 -2.24
CA SER A 79 4.30 -7.01 -3.00
C SER A 79 3.20 -5.95 -2.99
N ILE A 80 3.56 -4.69 -2.80
CA ILE A 80 2.64 -3.57 -2.99
C ILE A 80 2.48 -3.37 -4.49
N ILE A 81 1.29 -3.69 -5.01
CA ILE A 81 0.97 -3.65 -6.44
C ILE A 81 0.16 -2.42 -6.84
N GLY A 82 -0.37 -1.71 -5.87
CA GLY A 82 -1.08 -0.45 -6.08
C GLY A 82 -0.98 0.45 -4.86
N TYR A 83 -0.82 1.75 -5.08
CA TYR A 83 -0.84 2.74 -4.02
C TYR A 83 -1.37 4.08 -4.52
N GLN A 84 -1.89 4.87 -3.61
CA GLN A 84 -2.28 6.27 -3.87
C GLN A 84 -2.11 7.08 -2.60
N VAL A 85 -1.54 8.27 -2.75
CA VAL A 85 -1.42 9.26 -1.67
C VAL A 85 -2.40 10.39 -1.97
N SER A 86 -3.23 10.78 -0.99
CA SER A 86 -4.28 11.77 -1.18
C SER A 86 -4.55 12.54 0.11
N ASP A 87 -4.99 13.76 -0.03
CA ASP A 87 -5.50 14.62 1.06
C ASP A 87 -6.92 14.23 1.51
N ASN A 88 -7.62 13.41 0.71
CA ASN A 88 -8.95 12.93 1.07
C ASN A 88 -9.02 11.39 1.12
N ARG A 89 -10.03 10.89 1.84
CA ARG A 89 -10.30 9.45 2.05
C ARG A 89 -11.47 8.95 1.17
N GLY A 90 -11.68 9.57 0.02
CA GLY A 90 -12.84 9.27 -0.83
C GLY A 90 -12.64 8.08 -1.77
N VAL A 91 -13.68 7.83 -2.59
CA VAL A 91 -13.70 6.76 -3.58
C VAL A 91 -12.68 6.98 -4.70
N GLY A 92 -12.45 8.24 -5.10
CA GLY A 92 -11.50 8.58 -6.16
C GLY A 92 -10.08 8.04 -5.95
N PRO A 93 -9.42 8.34 -4.82
CA PRO A 93 -8.11 7.76 -4.49
C PRO A 93 -8.10 6.24 -4.44
N CYS A 94 -9.16 5.61 -3.93
CA CYS A 94 -9.31 4.17 -3.93
C CYS A 94 -9.31 3.59 -5.36
N ILE A 95 -10.05 4.21 -6.29
CA ILE A 95 -10.06 3.83 -7.71
C ILE A 95 -8.67 3.97 -8.33
N LEU A 96 -7.93 5.03 -8.01
CA LEU A 96 -6.58 5.23 -8.54
C LEU A 96 -5.61 4.14 -8.05
N ALA A 97 -5.68 3.77 -6.78
CA ALA A 97 -4.91 2.64 -6.25
C ALA A 97 -5.28 1.31 -6.94
N MET A 98 -6.58 1.05 -7.14
CA MET A 98 -7.07 -0.13 -7.88
C MET A 98 -6.58 -0.14 -9.33
N ARG A 99 -6.63 1.00 -10.03
CA ARG A 99 -6.11 1.11 -11.42
C ARG A 99 -4.64 0.74 -11.50
N MET A 100 -3.83 1.18 -10.55
CA MET A 100 -2.42 0.79 -10.47
C MET A 100 -2.27 -0.72 -10.21
N ALA A 101 -3.03 -1.27 -9.27
CA ALA A 101 -2.99 -2.69 -8.91
C ALA A 101 -3.41 -3.60 -10.09
N PHE A 102 -4.42 -3.20 -10.84
CA PHE A 102 -4.94 -3.97 -11.99
C PHE A 102 -4.21 -3.70 -13.31
N ARG A 103 -3.24 -2.80 -13.31
CA ARG A 103 -2.48 -2.49 -14.53
C ARG A 103 -1.84 -3.74 -15.12
N GLY A 104 -2.00 -3.92 -16.44
CA GLY A 104 -1.50 -5.07 -17.18
C GLY A 104 -2.42 -6.30 -17.16
N LEU A 105 -3.52 -6.28 -16.40
CA LEU A 105 -4.55 -7.31 -16.50
C LEU A 105 -5.52 -6.96 -17.61
N THR A 106 -5.90 -7.96 -18.40
CA THR A 106 -6.99 -7.88 -19.40
C THR A 106 -8.32 -8.33 -18.80
N ARG A 107 -8.27 -9.19 -17.80
CA ARG A 107 -9.40 -9.68 -16.99
C ARG A 107 -8.92 -10.06 -15.60
N LEU A 108 -9.83 -10.14 -14.64
CA LEU A 108 -9.52 -10.70 -13.33
C LEU A 108 -9.47 -12.23 -13.39
N PRO A 109 -8.61 -12.88 -12.55
CA PRO A 109 -8.62 -14.34 -12.38
C PRO A 109 -10.00 -14.86 -11.94
N GLU A 110 -10.33 -16.11 -12.28
CA GLU A 110 -11.63 -16.72 -11.92
C GLU A 110 -11.86 -16.77 -10.40
N ASN A 111 -10.80 -17.07 -9.63
CA ASN A 111 -10.84 -17.16 -8.17
C ASN A 111 -10.44 -15.84 -7.48
N PHE A 112 -10.57 -14.71 -8.19
CA PHE A 112 -10.14 -13.43 -7.68
C PHE A 112 -10.86 -13.04 -6.40
N LYS A 113 -10.10 -12.71 -5.36
CA LYS A 113 -10.58 -12.19 -4.08
C LYS A 113 -9.95 -10.82 -3.80
N PHE A 114 -10.76 -9.85 -3.45
CA PHE A 114 -10.31 -8.55 -2.97
C PHE A 114 -10.76 -8.36 -1.53
N ILE A 115 -9.81 -8.32 -0.61
CA ILE A 115 -10.05 -8.29 0.83
C ILE A 115 -9.74 -6.89 1.37
N ALA A 116 -10.68 -6.29 2.07
CA ALA A 116 -10.52 -4.99 2.70
C ALA A 116 -11.29 -4.93 4.03
N ASP A 117 -11.18 -3.81 4.74
CA ASP A 117 -12.02 -3.54 5.90
C ASP A 117 -13.47 -3.15 5.49
N GLY A 118 -14.29 -2.82 6.50
CA GLY A 118 -15.67 -2.39 6.29
C GLY A 118 -15.85 -0.98 5.70
N TYR A 119 -14.79 -0.32 5.26
CA TYR A 119 -14.90 1.03 4.75
C TYR A 119 -15.61 1.08 3.39
N SER A 120 -16.64 1.92 3.30
CA SER A 120 -17.57 1.98 2.16
C SER A 120 -16.94 2.41 0.83
N ALA A 121 -15.77 3.06 0.86
CA ALA A 121 -15.08 3.46 -0.35
C ALA A 121 -14.64 2.27 -1.23
N TYR A 122 -14.32 1.11 -0.62
CA TYR A 122 -13.91 -0.07 -1.37
C TYR A 122 -15.03 -0.65 -2.24
N PRO A 123 -16.22 -0.99 -1.72
CA PRO A 123 -17.32 -1.50 -2.57
C PRO A 123 -17.79 -0.47 -3.60
N LEU A 124 -17.85 0.81 -3.25
CA LEU A 124 -18.20 1.86 -4.20
C LEU A 124 -17.16 1.96 -5.33
N ALA A 125 -15.86 1.91 -5.01
CA ALA A 125 -14.80 1.90 -6.01
C ALA A 125 -14.87 0.67 -6.92
N ALA A 126 -15.17 -0.52 -6.37
CA ALA A 126 -15.35 -1.74 -7.15
C ALA A 126 -16.53 -1.64 -8.13
N MET A 127 -17.65 -1.06 -7.70
CA MET A 127 -18.81 -0.81 -8.57
C MET A 127 -18.47 0.14 -9.72
N GLU A 128 -17.83 1.27 -9.42
CA GLU A 128 -17.42 2.25 -10.45
C GLU A 128 -16.35 1.66 -11.39
N PHE A 129 -15.48 0.81 -10.87
CA PHE A 129 -14.47 0.12 -11.67
C PHE A 129 -15.12 -0.86 -12.66
N ALA A 130 -16.08 -1.69 -12.20
CA ALA A 130 -16.84 -2.61 -13.04
C ALA A 130 -17.68 -1.87 -14.09
N LYS A 131 -18.29 -0.75 -13.72
CA LYS A 131 -19.06 0.10 -14.64
C LYS A 131 -18.19 0.66 -15.77
N LYS A 132 -16.96 1.07 -15.46
CA LYS A 132 -16.03 1.66 -16.42
C LYS A 132 -15.32 0.64 -17.31
N PHE A 133 -14.91 -0.51 -16.75
CA PHE A 133 -14.06 -1.51 -17.42
C PHE A 133 -14.82 -2.79 -17.80
N GLY A 134 -16.12 -2.86 -17.48
CA GLY A 134 -17.01 -3.97 -17.88
C GLY A 134 -16.87 -5.21 -16.98
N LYS A 135 -17.54 -6.28 -17.43
CA LYS A 135 -17.67 -7.55 -16.67
C LYS A 135 -16.34 -8.23 -16.37
N ALA A 136 -15.31 -8.02 -17.21
CA ALA A 136 -13.97 -8.59 -17.00
C ALA A 136 -13.30 -8.10 -15.70
N PHE A 137 -13.73 -6.97 -15.17
CA PHE A 137 -13.28 -6.37 -13.92
C PHE A 137 -14.38 -6.22 -12.87
N ALA A 138 -15.43 -7.01 -12.98
CA ALA A 138 -16.47 -7.06 -11.97
C ALA A 138 -16.06 -7.98 -10.82
N PHE A 139 -15.98 -7.44 -9.61
CA PHE A 139 -15.66 -8.20 -8.40
C PHE A 139 -16.39 -7.64 -7.18
N ARG A 140 -16.48 -8.45 -6.15
CA ARG A 140 -17.02 -8.05 -4.86
C ARG A 140 -15.87 -7.88 -3.86
N ILE A 141 -16.03 -6.93 -2.95
CA ILE A 141 -15.13 -6.79 -1.82
C ILE A 141 -15.50 -7.80 -0.75
N THR A 142 -14.55 -8.63 -0.35
CA THR A 142 -14.66 -9.44 0.87
C THR A 142 -14.28 -8.55 2.05
N GLN A 143 -15.27 -8.11 2.81
CA GLN A 143 -15.06 -7.23 3.96
C GLN A 143 -14.76 -8.06 5.21
N VAL A 144 -13.61 -7.79 5.83
CA VAL A 144 -13.24 -8.33 7.14
C VAL A 144 -13.35 -7.22 8.17
N ILE A 145 -14.41 -7.24 8.95
CA ILE A 145 -14.74 -6.20 9.94
C ILE A 145 -14.30 -6.67 11.32
N GLY A 146 -13.32 -5.98 11.88
CA GLY A 146 -12.77 -6.29 13.21
C GLY A 146 -11.84 -7.51 13.22
N LEU A 147 -11.12 -7.67 14.33
CA LEU A 147 -10.22 -8.82 14.56
C LEU A 147 -10.88 -9.93 15.40
N THR A 148 -12.07 -9.66 15.93
CA THR A 148 -12.75 -10.49 16.93
C THR A 148 -14.03 -11.18 16.41
N ASN A 149 -14.48 -10.87 15.21
CA ASN A 149 -15.64 -11.54 14.63
C ASN A 149 -15.27 -12.98 14.23
N ASP A 150 -15.94 -13.94 14.81
CA ASP A 150 -15.72 -15.37 14.59
C ASP A 150 -16.62 -15.97 13.50
N ASP A 151 -17.15 -15.13 12.59
CA ASP A 151 -17.84 -15.64 11.40
C ASP A 151 -16.84 -16.32 10.45
N ALA A 152 -17.35 -17.27 9.65
CA ALA A 152 -16.52 -18.10 8.76
C ALA A 152 -15.71 -17.25 7.76
N VAL A 153 -16.29 -16.17 7.23
CA VAL A 153 -15.63 -15.27 6.27
C VAL A 153 -14.48 -14.52 6.93
N SER A 154 -14.70 -13.94 8.10
CA SER A 154 -13.67 -13.24 8.86
C SER A 154 -12.55 -14.17 9.27
N THR A 155 -12.85 -15.38 9.70
CA THR A 155 -11.87 -16.39 10.10
C THR A 155 -10.98 -16.81 8.92
N GLU A 156 -11.55 -17.10 7.77
CA GLU A 156 -10.82 -17.49 6.56
C GLU A 156 -9.90 -16.36 6.05
N HIS A 157 -10.38 -15.11 6.07
CA HIS A 157 -9.71 -14.00 5.41
C HIS A 157 -8.89 -13.09 6.36
N ARG A 158 -9.00 -13.30 7.67
CA ARG A 158 -8.24 -12.54 8.71
C ARG A 158 -6.72 -12.54 8.50
N PRO A 159 -6.07 -13.66 8.11
CA PRO A 159 -4.62 -13.63 7.85
C PRO A 159 -4.21 -12.60 6.79
N PHE A 160 -5.00 -12.45 5.73
CA PHE A 160 -4.73 -11.49 4.67
C PHE A 160 -4.89 -10.03 5.15
N LYS A 161 -5.92 -9.77 5.95
CA LYS A 161 -6.12 -8.47 6.58
C LYS A 161 -4.95 -8.12 7.52
N GLN A 162 -4.51 -9.07 8.33
CA GLN A 162 -3.37 -8.88 9.22
C GLN A 162 -2.06 -8.57 8.48
N MET A 163 -1.85 -9.10 7.27
CA MET A 163 -0.65 -8.80 6.47
C MET A 163 -0.58 -7.30 6.15
N ILE A 164 -1.66 -6.72 5.63
CA ILE A 164 -1.69 -5.31 5.25
C ILE A 164 -1.64 -4.40 6.48
N GLU A 165 -2.25 -4.78 7.59
CA GLU A 165 -2.17 -4.04 8.86
C GLU A 165 -0.75 -4.03 9.44
N ARG A 166 0.00 -5.13 9.31
CA ARG A 166 1.43 -5.18 9.68
C ARG A 166 2.26 -4.25 8.81
N LEU A 167 1.99 -4.22 7.50
CA LEU A 167 2.62 -3.28 6.58
C LEU A 167 2.37 -1.84 7.00
N ASN A 168 1.11 -1.49 7.29
CA ASN A 168 0.74 -0.15 7.75
C ASN A 168 1.41 0.24 9.06
N ARG A 169 1.57 -0.68 10.01
CA ARG A 169 2.32 -0.44 11.25
C ARG A 169 3.79 -0.15 10.98
N THR A 170 4.43 -0.95 10.12
CA THR A 170 5.83 -0.74 9.72
C THR A 170 6.00 0.61 9.02
N TYR A 171 5.09 0.94 8.12
CA TYR A 171 5.08 2.22 7.41
C TYR A 171 4.98 3.41 8.37
N LYS A 172 4.03 3.36 9.32
CA LYS A 172 3.86 4.42 10.34
C LYS A 172 5.06 4.55 11.28
N ALA A 173 5.70 3.45 11.63
CA ALA A 173 6.89 3.47 12.50
C ALA A 173 8.12 4.10 11.80
N SER A 174 8.07 4.29 10.49
CA SER A 174 9.15 4.89 9.69
C SER A 174 9.03 6.41 9.56
N TYR A 175 7.96 7.00 10.09
CA TYR A 175 7.67 8.44 10.11
C TYR A 175 7.62 8.90 11.56
#